data_a5c95b9e6a09485a5a74a59def26190e
#
_entry.id   a5c95b9e6a09485a5a74a59def26190e
#
_cell.length_a   1.000
_cell.length_b   1.000
_cell.length_c   1.000
_cell.angle_alpha   90.00
_cell.angle_beta   90.00
_cell.angle_gamma   90.00
#
_symmetry.space_group_name_H-M   'P 1'
#
loop_
_entity.id
_entity.type
_entity.pdbx_description
1 polymer ?
#
loop_
_entity_poly.entity_id
_entity_poly.type
_entity_poly.pdbx_seq_one_letter_code
_entity_poly.pdbx_strand_id
1 'polypeptide(L)'
;MKIRRYEYGNANMIGRNIEKLRNAKKIKQKDFIARMQTMGCDMNPTSYSKLEGQHRSATDKEIYVISKILGVPMEKLFEDI
;
A
#
# COMPACT_ATOMS: atom_id res chain seq x y z
N MET A 1 10.07 -22.42 -0.22
CA MET A 1 9.59 -21.91 -1.52
C MET A 1 10.40 -20.69 -1.92
N LYS A 2 10.74 -20.57 -3.17
CA LYS A 2 11.52 -19.46 -3.67
C LYS A 2 10.58 -18.42 -4.28
N ILE A 3 10.56 -17.22 -3.72
CA ILE A 3 9.74 -16.13 -4.24
C ILE A 3 10.51 -15.42 -5.33
N ARG A 4 9.88 -15.26 -6.49
CA ARG A 4 10.46 -14.52 -7.58
C ARG A 4 9.98 -13.09 -7.55
N ARG A 5 10.93 -12.17 -7.64
CA ARG A 5 10.68 -10.74 -7.51
C ARG A 5 9.60 -10.25 -8.48
N TYR A 6 9.66 -10.64 -9.75
CA TYR A 6 8.73 -10.15 -10.76
C TYR A 6 7.33 -10.79 -10.67
N GLU A 7 7.18 -11.88 -9.91
CA GLU A 7 5.88 -12.49 -9.67
C GLU A 7 5.12 -11.82 -8.53
N TYR A 8 5.86 -11.30 -7.56
CA TYR A 8 5.28 -10.73 -6.35
C TYR A 8 5.57 -9.25 -6.18
N GLY A 9 6.07 -8.61 -7.22
CA GLY A 9 6.49 -7.22 -7.17
C GLY A 9 7.97 -7.10 -6.90
N ASN A 10 8.50 -5.91 -7.05
CA ASN A 10 9.94 -5.67 -6.95
C ASN A 10 10.41 -5.65 -5.50
N ALA A 11 9.89 -4.73 -4.69
CA ALA A 11 10.29 -4.59 -3.29
C ALA A 11 9.14 -4.86 -2.32
N ASN A 12 7.90 -4.83 -2.80
CA ASN A 12 6.74 -5.24 -2.03
C ASN A 12 5.72 -5.84 -2.99
N MET A 13 4.80 -6.64 -2.47
CA MET A 13 3.80 -7.30 -3.29
C MET A 13 2.41 -6.66 -3.17
N ILE A 14 2.26 -5.62 -2.36
CA ILE A 14 0.95 -5.04 -2.05
C ILE A 14 0.64 -3.75 -2.81
N GLY A 15 1.66 -3.11 -3.39
CA GLY A 15 1.50 -1.77 -3.98
C GLY A 15 0.41 -1.69 -5.03
N ARG A 16 0.35 -2.67 -5.92
CA ARG A 16 -0.64 -2.71 -6.98
C ARG A 16 -2.05 -2.87 -6.43
N ASN A 17 -2.21 -3.69 -5.39
CA ASN A 17 -3.49 -3.89 -4.75
C ASN A 17 -3.93 -2.63 -4.00
N ILE A 18 -3.00 -1.94 -3.34
CA ILE A 18 -3.28 -0.67 -2.68
C ILE A 18 -3.84 0.33 -3.70
N GLU A 19 -3.17 0.45 -4.84
CA GLU A 19 -3.61 1.38 -5.88
C GLU A 19 -5.01 1.05 -6.37
N LYS A 20 -5.29 -0.22 -6.65
CA LYS A 20 -6.61 -0.65 -7.12
C LYS A 20 -7.69 -0.37 -6.09
N LEU A 21 -7.43 -0.72 -4.83
CA LEU A 21 -8.41 -0.52 -3.76
C LEU A 21 -8.63 0.96 -3.48
N ARG A 22 -7.55 1.76 -3.52
CA ARG A 22 -7.64 3.21 -3.33
C ARG A 22 -8.47 3.84 -4.45
N ASN A 23 -8.20 3.46 -5.70
CA ASN A 23 -8.93 3.98 -6.85
C ASN A 23 -10.40 3.55 -6.82
N ALA A 24 -10.68 2.33 -6.38
CA ALA A 24 -12.05 1.85 -6.24
C ALA A 24 -12.85 2.69 -5.23
N LYS A 25 -12.18 3.24 -4.22
CA LYS A 25 -12.79 4.14 -3.24
C LYS A 25 -12.71 5.60 -3.67
N LYS A 26 -12.14 5.89 -4.84
CA LYS A 26 -12.00 7.23 -5.37
C LYS A 26 -11.24 8.18 -4.44
N ILE A 27 -10.22 7.66 -3.79
CA ILE A 27 -9.35 8.44 -2.90
C ILE A 27 -8.09 8.82 -3.66
N LYS A 28 -7.79 10.11 -3.72
CA LYS A 28 -6.56 10.59 -4.34
C LYS A 28 -5.36 10.26 -3.46
N GLN A 29 -4.17 10.11 -4.06
CA GLN A 29 -2.96 9.80 -3.29
C GLN A 29 -2.73 10.80 -2.16
N LYS A 30 -2.86 12.10 -2.44
CA LYS A 30 -2.60 13.11 -1.41
C LYS A 30 -3.55 12.98 -0.22
N ASP A 31 -4.80 12.61 -0.48
CA ASP A 31 -5.79 12.44 0.59
C ASP A 31 -5.50 11.17 1.39
N PHE A 32 -5.04 10.13 0.72
CA PHE A 32 -4.64 8.89 1.37
C PHE A 32 -3.45 9.12 2.29
N ILE A 33 -2.44 9.84 1.80
CA ILE A 33 -1.27 10.21 2.60
C ILE A 33 -1.68 11.01 3.83
N ALA A 34 -2.59 11.97 3.67
CA ALA A 34 -3.08 12.78 4.79
C ALA A 34 -3.75 11.90 5.85
N ARG A 35 -4.50 10.89 5.43
CA ARG A 35 -5.13 9.95 6.36
C ARG A 35 -4.09 9.10 7.10
N MET A 36 -3.03 8.68 6.40
CA MET A 36 -1.93 7.94 7.04
C MET A 36 -1.28 8.80 8.12
N GLN A 37 -1.00 10.06 7.81
CA GLN A 37 -0.39 10.99 8.77
C GLN A 37 -1.30 11.22 9.98
N THR A 38 -2.59 11.35 9.77
CA THR A 38 -3.58 11.50 10.85
C THR A 38 -3.54 10.30 11.80
N MET A 39 -3.25 9.11 11.27
CA MET A 39 -3.15 7.89 12.07
C MET A 39 -1.76 7.68 12.67
N GLY A 40 -0.89 8.68 12.57
CA GLY A 40 0.45 8.63 13.15
C GLY A 40 1.48 7.91 12.31
N CYS A 41 1.19 7.69 11.05
CA CYS A 41 2.11 7.02 10.13
C CYS A 41 2.75 8.06 9.22
N ASP A 42 4.04 8.34 9.42
CA ASP A 42 4.76 9.30 8.58
C ASP A 42 4.82 8.81 7.15
N MET A 43 4.41 9.67 6.24
CA MET A 43 4.42 9.36 4.82
C MET A 43 4.53 10.66 4.03
N ASN A 44 5.22 10.61 2.91
CA ASN A 44 5.31 11.73 1.98
C ASN A 44 5.01 11.24 0.57
N PRO A 45 4.71 12.17 -0.37
CA PRO A 45 4.31 11.77 -1.72
C PRO A 45 5.32 10.89 -2.45
N THR A 46 6.61 11.19 -2.30
CA THR A 46 7.66 10.42 -2.97
C THR A 46 7.71 8.99 -2.47
N SER A 47 7.71 8.81 -1.14
CA SER A 47 7.71 7.47 -0.53
C SER A 47 6.44 6.71 -0.86
N TYR A 48 5.30 7.38 -0.84
CA TYR A 48 4.04 6.72 -1.13
C TYR A 48 3.96 6.25 -2.59
N SER A 49 4.42 7.08 -3.53
CA SER A 49 4.46 6.69 -4.94
C SER A 49 5.36 5.47 -5.16
N LYS A 50 6.49 5.42 -4.46
CA LYS A 50 7.37 4.26 -4.52
C LYS A 50 6.72 3.02 -3.93
N LEU A 51 5.91 3.18 -2.88
CA LEU A 51 5.19 2.07 -2.26
C LEU A 51 4.16 1.48 -3.24
N GLU A 52 3.31 2.31 -3.83
CA GLU A 52 2.34 1.84 -4.82
C GLU A 52 3.01 1.28 -6.08
N GLY A 53 4.16 1.84 -6.45
CA GLY A 53 4.92 1.38 -7.60
C GLY A 53 5.77 0.14 -7.33
N GLN A 54 5.72 -0.39 -6.13
CA GLN A 54 6.48 -1.59 -5.72
C GLN A 54 7.99 -1.37 -5.77
N HIS A 55 8.44 -0.13 -5.54
CA HIS A 55 9.86 0.25 -5.58
C HIS A 55 10.50 0.38 -4.20
N ARG A 56 9.74 0.17 -3.13
CA ARG A 56 10.27 0.16 -1.77
C ARG A 56 9.50 -0.84 -0.93
N SER A 57 10.14 -1.30 0.16
CA SER A 57 9.47 -2.20 1.11
C SER A 57 8.37 -1.46 1.86
N ALA A 58 7.36 -2.21 2.26
CA ALA A 58 6.32 -1.72 3.15
C ALA A 58 6.63 -2.20 4.56
N THR A 59 6.52 -1.30 5.54
CA THR A 59 6.67 -1.70 6.94
C THR A 59 5.35 -2.28 7.45
N ASP A 60 5.42 -3.03 8.55
CA ASP A 60 4.21 -3.61 9.16
C ASP A 60 3.23 -2.52 9.59
N LYS A 61 3.74 -1.40 10.11
CA LYS A 61 2.90 -0.26 10.49
C LYS A 61 2.16 0.31 9.30
N GLU A 62 2.86 0.45 8.17
CA GLU A 62 2.25 0.96 6.94
C GLU A 62 1.16 0.02 6.45
N ILE A 63 1.41 -1.27 6.45
CA ILE A 63 0.45 -2.28 6.04
C ILE A 63 -0.80 -2.20 6.91
N TYR A 64 -0.63 -2.12 8.22
CA TYR A 64 -1.73 -2.02 9.17
C TYR A 64 -2.58 -0.77 8.92
N VAL A 65 -1.92 0.39 8.84
CA VAL A 65 -2.62 1.67 8.64
C VAL A 65 -3.35 1.70 7.31
N ILE A 66 -2.71 1.24 6.25
CA ILE A 66 -3.30 1.19 4.92
C ILE A 66 -4.56 0.32 4.92
N SER A 67 -4.51 -0.84 5.54
CA SER A 67 -5.67 -1.74 5.61
C SER A 67 -6.83 -1.08 6.35
N LYS A 68 -6.53 -0.31 7.41
CA LYS A 68 -7.57 0.40 8.17
C LYS A 68 -8.21 1.51 7.34
N ILE A 69 -7.41 2.28 6.61
CA ILE A 69 -7.93 3.34 5.75
C ILE A 69 -8.81 2.75 4.65
N LEU A 70 -8.38 1.65 4.06
CA LEU A 70 -9.14 0.99 3.00
C LEU A 70 -10.33 0.20 3.53
N GLY A 71 -10.38 -0.07 4.85
CA GLY A 71 -11.47 -0.81 5.45
C GLY A 71 -11.49 -2.27 5.05
N VAL A 72 -10.32 -2.87 4.83
CA VAL A 72 -10.19 -4.26 4.40
C VAL A 72 -9.26 -5.01 5.36
N PRO A 73 -9.38 -6.34 5.46
CA PRO A 73 -8.40 -7.14 6.19
C PRO A 73 -7.02 -7.00 5.54
N MET A 74 -5.96 -7.13 6.33
CA MET A 74 -4.59 -7.02 5.79
C MET A 74 -4.33 -8.05 4.69
N GLU A 75 -4.91 -9.25 4.81
CA GLU A 75 -4.76 -10.30 3.80
C GLU A 75 -5.23 -9.84 2.42
N LYS A 76 -6.21 -8.94 2.38
CA LYS A 76 -6.73 -8.42 1.12
C LYS A 76 -5.65 -7.70 0.30
N LEU A 77 -4.68 -7.11 0.99
CA LEU A 77 -3.60 -6.41 0.32
C LEU A 77 -2.65 -7.37 -0.41
N PHE A 78 -2.66 -8.64 -0.03
CA PHE A 78 -1.78 -9.66 -0.58
C PHE A 78 -2.48 -10.59 -1.58
N GLU A 79 -3.77 -10.38 -1.83
CA GLU A 79 -4.54 -11.22 -2.75
C GLU A 79 -4.33 -10.80 -4.19
N ASP A 80 -4.50 -11.75 -5.10
CA ASP A 80 -4.59 -11.44 -6.52
C ASP A 80 -5.91 -10.73 -6.78
N ILE A 81 -5.83 -9.53 -7.33
CA ILE A 81 -7.02 -8.74 -7.63
C ILE A 81 -7.16 -8.57 -9.13
#